data_d64e530737cc5275a95ff6b6d387419d
#
_entry.id   d64e530737cc5275a95ff6b6d387419d
#
_cell.length_a   1.000
_cell.length_b   1.000
_cell.length_c   1.000
_cell.angle_alpha   90.00
_cell.angle_beta   90.00
_cell.angle_gamma   90.00
#
_symmetry.space_group_name_H-M   'P 1'
#
loop_
_entity.id
_entity.type
_entity.pdbx_description
1 polymer ?
#
loop_
_entity_poly.entity_id
_entity_poly.type
_entity_poly.pdbx_seq_one_letter_code
_entity_poly.pdbx_strand_id
1 'polypeptide(L)'
;MESIHRERSFSKWSSPWRRAISFIVPVRKKPVRRKKVAASTVGLTPAEAAVVTSPELDALALQVVKDGGSVLGRYRDPFGGTPLLLVALPTDRVEPTPYQRDPSDAHVKRLMGVIETIGRFLDPIVAVHEGGQYLTPNGNHRLQALKKLGVKTVSALLVPDPTVAFKILALNTEKAHNLREKSLETIRMARALAKMRGEDTRESAFSFEFEQPAFLTLGRGYEERPRLSGGAYQSILRRVDAFLDEPMSQAIKERDRRGKKILRLDDAVSAAVDKLKAKGLTSPYLKPFVVARVNFTRFSKATSFDFDETLDKIIASAAKFNVDRVKQEDVAKSGGGPVDEE
;
A
#
# COMPACT_ATOMS: atom_id res chain seq x y z
N MET A 1 -7.32 -11.39 -43.93
CA MET A 1 -6.95 -11.96 -42.62
C MET A 1 -6.86 -10.81 -41.64
N GLU A 2 -7.98 -10.47 -41.06
CA GLU A 2 -8.15 -9.29 -40.22
C GLU A 2 -8.04 -9.68 -38.75
N SER A 3 -7.12 -9.04 -38.07
CA SER A 3 -6.95 -9.16 -36.60
C SER A 3 -7.92 -8.19 -35.91
N ILE A 4 -8.93 -8.75 -35.25
CA ILE A 4 -9.93 -7.98 -34.49
C ILE A 4 -9.33 -7.63 -33.13
N HIS A 5 -8.88 -6.37 -32.98
CA HIS A 5 -8.67 -5.73 -31.69
C HIS A 5 -10.04 -5.42 -31.06
N ARG A 6 -10.38 -6.15 -29.99
CA ARG A 6 -11.52 -5.82 -29.13
C ARG A 6 -11.07 -4.77 -28.10
N GLU A 7 -11.24 -3.52 -28.42
CA GLU A 7 -11.31 -2.45 -27.42
C GLU A 7 -12.58 -2.65 -26.58
N ARG A 8 -12.43 -2.97 -25.31
CA ARG A 8 -13.54 -2.91 -24.34
C ARG A 8 -13.74 -1.47 -23.93
N SER A 9 -14.73 -0.83 -24.48
CA SER A 9 -15.21 0.49 -24.08
C SER A 9 -15.75 0.44 -22.64
N PHE A 10 -15.05 1.12 -21.72
CA PHE A 10 -15.53 1.41 -20.36
C PHE A 10 -16.45 2.66 -20.37
N SER A 11 -17.59 2.58 -20.97
CA SER A 11 -18.59 3.63 -20.88
C SER A 11 -19.89 3.06 -20.32
N LYS A 12 -20.10 3.25 -19.02
CA LYS A 12 -21.38 3.45 -18.32
C LYS A 12 -21.24 3.07 -16.84
N TRP A 13 -20.59 3.91 -16.07
CA TRP A 13 -20.73 3.90 -14.62
C TRP A 13 -21.47 5.17 -14.21
N SER A 14 -22.80 5.14 -14.30
CA SER A 14 -23.65 6.07 -13.59
C SER A 14 -23.86 5.52 -12.18
N SER A 15 -22.97 5.89 -11.27
CA SER A 15 -23.08 5.51 -9.86
C SER A 15 -24.26 6.23 -9.20
N PRO A 16 -25.16 5.52 -8.48
CA PRO A 16 -26.24 6.13 -7.70
C PRO A 16 -25.78 6.90 -6.46
N TRP A 17 -24.48 7.00 -6.21
CA TRP A 17 -23.86 7.56 -4.99
C TRP A 17 -23.70 9.08 -4.99
N ARG A 18 -24.24 9.83 -5.97
CA ARG A 18 -24.16 11.30 -5.98
C ARG A 18 -25.06 12.02 -4.98
N ARG A 19 -25.86 11.29 -4.19
CA ARG A 19 -26.69 11.90 -3.16
C ARG A 19 -26.44 11.28 -1.81
N ALA A 20 -26.00 12.13 -0.91
CA ALA A 20 -25.87 11.95 0.52
C ALA A 20 -24.55 11.36 1.02
N ILE A 21 -23.52 12.20 1.09
CA ILE A 21 -22.68 12.23 2.30
C ILE A 21 -22.03 13.61 2.33
N SER A 22 -22.64 14.55 3.04
CA SER A 22 -21.96 15.75 3.56
C SER A 22 -21.08 15.28 4.73
N PHE A 23 -19.82 14.98 4.42
CA PHE A 23 -18.85 14.70 5.47
C PHE A 23 -18.32 16.02 6.00
N ILE A 24 -18.72 16.35 7.22
CA ILE A 24 -17.97 17.27 8.07
C ILE A 24 -16.59 16.62 8.28
N VAL A 25 -15.56 17.15 7.64
CA VAL A 25 -14.17 16.75 7.88
C VAL A 25 -13.86 17.04 9.35
N PRO A 26 -13.62 16.04 10.22
CA PRO A 26 -13.28 16.34 11.60
C PRO A 26 -11.90 16.96 11.65
N VAL A 27 -11.82 18.21 12.12
CA VAL A 27 -10.57 18.86 12.47
C VAL A 27 -9.79 17.95 13.40
N ARG A 28 -8.60 17.56 12.99
CA ARG A 28 -7.73 16.60 13.69
C ARG A 28 -7.37 17.14 15.08
N LYS A 29 -8.07 16.71 16.11
CA LYS A 29 -7.67 16.94 17.50
C LYS A 29 -6.34 16.23 17.73
N LYS A 30 -5.37 16.93 18.38
CA LYS A 30 -4.09 16.32 18.79
C LYS A 30 -4.34 14.99 19.49
N PRO A 31 -3.52 13.94 19.25
CA PRO A 31 -3.72 12.65 19.89
C PRO A 31 -3.68 12.81 21.41
N VAL A 32 -4.80 12.64 22.04
CA VAL A 32 -4.89 12.63 23.51
C VAL A 32 -4.20 11.34 23.95
N ARG A 33 -3.18 11.46 24.80
CA ARG A 33 -2.49 10.32 25.41
C ARG A 33 -3.53 9.45 26.12
N ARG A 34 -3.88 8.32 25.50
CA ARG A 34 -4.88 7.40 26.06
C ARG A 34 -4.41 6.93 27.42
N LYS A 35 -5.25 7.07 28.46
CA LYS A 35 -5.03 6.42 29.74
C LYS A 35 -4.91 4.91 29.52
N LYS A 36 -4.02 4.24 30.26
CA LYS A 36 -3.88 2.80 30.24
C LYS A 36 -5.24 2.19 30.58
N VAL A 37 -5.87 1.51 29.62
CA VAL A 37 -7.19 0.89 29.81
C VAL A 37 -6.97 -0.42 30.58
N ALA A 38 -7.80 -0.69 31.58
CA ALA A 38 -7.74 -1.97 32.29
C ALA A 38 -8.16 -3.11 31.35
N ALA A 39 -7.58 -4.29 31.53
CA ALA A 39 -7.97 -5.47 30.76
C ALA A 39 -9.48 -5.76 30.94
N SER A 40 -10.11 -6.26 29.87
CA SER A 40 -11.54 -6.66 29.85
C SER A 40 -12.56 -5.52 30.01
N THR A 41 -12.17 -4.26 29.75
CA THR A 41 -13.10 -3.10 29.83
C THR A 41 -13.48 -2.53 28.47
N VAL A 42 -13.00 -3.13 27.37
CA VAL A 42 -13.25 -2.66 26.01
C VAL A 42 -13.84 -3.77 25.17
N GLY A 43 -14.82 -3.42 24.33
CA GLY A 43 -15.46 -4.34 23.41
C GLY A 43 -16.70 -5.02 23.96
N LEU A 44 -17.18 -6.00 23.21
CA LEU A 44 -18.38 -6.78 23.51
C LEU A 44 -18.05 -8.04 24.29
N THR A 45 -18.98 -8.47 25.13
CA THR A 45 -18.96 -9.82 25.72
C THR A 45 -19.25 -10.87 24.63
N PRO A 46 -18.90 -12.15 24.84
CA PRO A 46 -19.21 -13.21 23.88
C PRO A 46 -20.71 -13.30 23.55
N ALA A 47 -21.58 -13.09 24.53
CA ALA A 47 -23.03 -13.11 24.32
C ALA A 47 -23.50 -11.94 23.45
N GLU A 48 -23.01 -10.73 23.70
CA GLU A 48 -23.35 -9.56 22.89
C GLU A 48 -22.80 -9.65 21.46
N ALA A 49 -21.64 -10.26 21.26
CA ALA A 49 -21.06 -10.48 19.93
C ALA A 49 -21.89 -11.45 19.08
N ALA A 50 -22.61 -12.38 19.69
CA ALA A 50 -23.46 -13.34 18.99
C ALA A 50 -24.82 -12.77 18.54
N VAL A 51 -25.27 -11.62 19.12
CA VAL A 51 -26.55 -11.01 18.79
C VAL A 51 -26.38 -10.00 17.67
N VAL A 52 -26.99 -10.27 16.52
CA VAL A 52 -26.92 -9.39 15.34
C VAL A 52 -28.30 -9.13 14.77
N THR A 53 -28.71 -7.88 14.80
CA THR A 53 -29.85 -7.36 14.05
C THR A 53 -29.36 -6.16 13.24
N SER A 54 -29.35 -6.25 11.89
CA SER A 54 -28.93 -5.17 11.02
C SER A 54 -29.59 -5.36 9.65
N PRO A 55 -30.47 -4.43 9.24
CA PRO A 55 -31.09 -4.46 7.91
C PRO A 55 -30.06 -4.48 6.77
N GLU A 56 -28.94 -3.79 6.94
CA GLU A 56 -27.84 -3.78 5.96
C GLU A 56 -27.20 -5.16 5.83
N LEU A 57 -26.99 -5.85 6.96
CA LEU A 57 -26.45 -7.19 6.98
C LEU A 57 -27.43 -8.21 6.35
N ASP A 58 -28.74 -8.01 6.56
CA ASP A 58 -29.77 -8.87 5.97
C ASP A 58 -29.82 -8.69 4.45
N ALA A 59 -29.75 -7.46 3.95
CA ALA A 59 -29.67 -7.19 2.53
C ALA A 59 -28.40 -7.80 1.88
N LEU A 60 -27.26 -7.69 2.56
CA LEU A 60 -26.01 -8.28 2.12
C LEU A 60 -26.06 -9.82 2.13
N ALA A 61 -26.69 -10.42 3.15
CA ALA A 61 -26.90 -11.85 3.25
C ALA A 61 -27.77 -12.40 2.09
N LEU A 62 -28.83 -11.66 1.75
CA LEU A 62 -29.67 -12.00 0.58
C LEU A 62 -28.88 -11.89 -0.73
N GLN A 63 -28.02 -10.88 -0.87
CA GLN A 63 -27.17 -10.74 -2.02
C GLN A 63 -26.19 -11.92 -2.15
N VAL A 64 -25.57 -12.36 -1.04
CA VAL A 64 -24.66 -13.52 -1.02
C VAL A 64 -25.38 -14.78 -1.56
N VAL A 65 -26.62 -15.02 -1.12
CA VAL A 65 -27.41 -16.18 -1.56
C VAL A 65 -27.76 -16.04 -3.05
N LYS A 66 -28.16 -14.85 -3.51
CA LYS A 66 -28.47 -14.59 -4.92
C LYS A 66 -27.26 -14.82 -5.84
N ASP A 67 -26.05 -14.54 -5.36
CA ASP A 67 -24.80 -14.71 -6.10
C ASP A 67 -24.26 -16.16 -6.04
N GLY A 68 -25.02 -17.09 -5.46
CA GLY A 68 -24.68 -18.51 -5.36
C GLY A 68 -23.81 -18.86 -4.16
N GLY A 69 -23.62 -17.93 -3.23
CA GLY A 69 -22.93 -18.16 -1.96
C GLY A 69 -23.86 -18.62 -0.85
N SER A 70 -23.29 -18.83 0.34
CA SER A 70 -24.04 -19.22 1.56
C SER A 70 -23.54 -18.45 2.77
N VAL A 71 -24.45 -18.07 3.65
CA VAL A 71 -24.12 -17.46 4.95
C VAL A 71 -23.87 -18.59 5.96
N LEU A 72 -22.65 -18.65 6.48
CA LEU A 72 -22.21 -19.63 7.47
C LEU A 72 -22.43 -19.16 8.91
N GLY A 73 -22.37 -17.83 9.12
CA GLY A 73 -22.58 -17.24 10.42
C GLY A 73 -22.73 -15.72 10.37
N ARG A 74 -23.33 -15.18 11.43
CA ARG A 74 -23.50 -13.75 11.66
C ARG A 74 -23.00 -13.43 13.05
N TYR A 75 -22.22 -12.38 13.18
CA TYR A 75 -21.73 -11.94 14.49
C TYR A 75 -21.33 -10.46 14.44
N ARG A 76 -21.12 -9.91 15.61
CA ARG A 76 -20.55 -8.56 15.73
C ARG A 76 -19.07 -8.68 16.08
N ASP A 77 -18.26 -7.88 15.41
CA ASP A 77 -16.84 -7.73 15.78
C ASP A 77 -16.73 -7.41 17.28
N PRO A 78 -15.98 -8.23 18.05
CA PRO A 78 -15.91 -8.05 19.50
C PRO A 78 -15.29 -6.73 19.96
N PHE A 79 -14.46 -6.10 19.14
CA PHE A 79 -13.79 -4.83 19.49
C PHE A 79 -14.68 -3.61 19.22
N GLY A 80 -15.18 -3.50 18.01
CA GLY A 80 -15.94 -2.33 17.54
C GLY A 80 -17.44 -2.51 17.48
N GLY A 81 -17.92 -3.75 17.64
CA GLY A 81 -19.35 -4.09 17.57
C GLY A 81 -19.92 -4.03 16.16
N THR A 82 -19.10 -3.95 15.13
CA THR A 82 -19.56 -3.90 13.74
C THR A 82 -20.14 -5.24 13.30
N PRO A 83 -21.33 -5.28 12.68
CA PRO A 83 -21.91 -6.51 12.15
C PRO A 83 -21.07 -7.08 11.01
N LEU A 84 -20.85 -8.40 11.01
CA LEU A 84 -20.04 -9.13 10.02
C LEU A 84 -20.76 -10.43 9.61
N LEU A 85 -20.48 -10.90 8.36
CA LEU A 85 -20.91 -12.20 7.86
C LEU A 85 -19.70 -13.11 7.68
N LEU A 86 -19.77 -14.32 8.20
CA LEU A 86 -18.94 -15.43 7.73
C LEU A 86 -19.70 -16.12 6.59
N VAL A 87 -19.10 -16.20 5.41
CA VAL A 87 -19.75 -16.67 4.19
C VAL A 87 -18.91 -17.69 3.45
N ALA A 88 -19.57 -18.54 2.66
CA ALA A 88 -18.97 -19.35 1.63
C ALA A 88 -19.31 -18.73 0.27
N LEU A 89 -18.31 -18.28 -0.48
CA LEU A 89 -18.48 -17.62 -1.77
C LEU A 89 -17.95 -18.49 -2.90
N PRO A 90 -18.61 -18.50 -4.09
CA PRO A 90 -18.01 -19.10 -5.27
C PRO A 90 -16.66 -18.45 -5.57
N THR A 91 -15.63 -19.28 -5.77
CA THR A 91 -14.23 -18.79 -5.92
C THR A 91 -14.05 -17.91 -7.15
N ASP A 92 -14.85 -18.10 -8.19
CA ASP A 92 -14.87 -17.31 -9.42
C ASP A 92 -15.53 -15.93 -9.27
N ARG A 93 -16.32 -15.73 -8.20
CA ARG A 93 -16.96 -14.44 -7.87
C ARG A 93 -16.08 -13.53 -7.03
N VAL A 94 -14.94 -14.01 -6.56
CA VAL A 94 -14.04 -13.24 -5.70
C VAL A 94 -12.80 -12.81 -6.47
N GLU A 95 -12.50 -11.50 -6.44
CA GLU A 95 -11.32 -10.91 -7.09
C GLU A 95 -10.47 -10.12 -6.08
N PRO A 96 -9.18 -9.99 -6.32
CA PRO A 96 -8.34 -9.10 -5.50
C PRO A 96 -8.73 -7.64 -5.73
N THR A 97 -8.51 -6.78 -4.74
CA THR A 97 -8.63 -5.35 -4.95
C THR A 97 -7.57 -4.86 -5.95
N PRO A 98 -7.89 -3.88 -6.83
CA PRO A 98 -7.02 -3.48 -7.94
C PRO A 98 -5.71 -2.80 -7.53
N TYR A 99 -5.59 -2.43 -6.27
CA TYR A 99 -4.39 -1.77 -5.70
C TYR A 99 -3.47 -2.73 -4.95
N GLN A 100 -3.89 -3.97 -4.72
CA GLN A 100 -3.01 -4.99 -4.14
C GLN A 100 -1.87 -5.34 -5.09
N ARG A 101 -0.77 -5.81 -4.50
CA ARG A 101 0.36 -6.35 -5.25
C ARG A 101 -0.02 -7.67 -5.96
N ASP A 102 0.70 -7.95 -7.03
CA ASP A 102 0.61 -9.24 -7.67
C ASP A 102 1.08 -10.36 -6.70
N PRO A 103 0.38 -11.48 -6.67
CA PRO A 103 0.76 -12.59 -5.78
C PRO A 103 2.08 -13.22 -6.23
N SER A 104 2.96 -13.52 -5.28
CA SER A 104 4.19 -14.26 -5.54
C SER A 104 3.88 -15.73 -5.85
N ASP A 105 4.29 -16.22 -7.02
CA ASP A 105 4.07 -17.62 -7.43
C ASP A 105 4.70 -18.62 -6.45
N ALA A 106 5.87 -18.33 -5.90
CA ALA A 106 6.53 -19.19 -4.91
C ALA A 106 5.69 -19.29 -3.63
N HIS A 107 5.11 -18.17 -3.17
CA HIS A 107 4.27 -18.15 -1.99
C HIS A 107 2.92 -18.88 -2.24
N VAL A 108 2.31 -18.66 -3.40
CA VAL A 108 1.09 -19.38 -3.81
C VAL A 108 1.32 -20.89 -3.84
N LYS A 109 2.42 -21.37 -4.47
CA LYS A 109 2.77 -22.80 -4.49
C LYS A 109 2.97 -23.37 -3.08
N ARG A 110 3.62 -22.63 -2.18
CA ARG A 110 3.77 -23.06 -0.78
C ARG A 110 2.42 -23.19 -0.08
N LEU A 111 1.52 -22.22 -0.26
CA LEU A 111 0.18 -22.27 0.31
C LEU A 111 -0.64 -23.45 -0.23
N MET A 112 -0.56 -23.75 -1.54
CA MET A 112 -1.19 -24.93 -2.12
C MET A 112 -0.75 -26.19 -1.40
N GLY A 113 0.55 -26.44 -1.29
CA GLY A 113 1.09 -27.61 -0.60
C GLY A 113 0.66 -27.70 0.87
N VAL A 114 0.58 -26.59 1.58
CA VAL A 114 0.09 -26.56 2.98
C VAL A 114 -1.41 -26.91 3.03
N ILE A 115 -2.23 -26.31 2.17
CA ILE A 115 -3.68 -26.57 2.13
C ILE A 115 -3.96 -28.03 1.82
N GLU A 116 -3.26 -28.61 0.82
CA GLU A 116 -3.38 -30.02 0.46
C GLU A 116 -2.94 -30.96 1.60
N THR A 117 -1.83 -30.64 2.28
CA THR A 117 -1.32 -31.45 3.40
C THR A 117 -2.27 -31.42 4.61
N ILE A 118 -2.84 -30.26 4.93
CA ILE A 118 -3.79 -30.12 6.04
C ILE A 118 -5.16 -30.70 5.67
N GLY A 119 -5.51 -30.72 4.39
CA GLY A 119 -6.82 -31.11 3.86
C GLY A 119 -7.95 -30.17 4.30
N ARG A 120 -7.64 -28.95 4.71
CA ARG A 120 -8.59 -27.95 5.24
C ARG A 120 -8.14 -26.54 4.92
N PHE A 121 -9.11 -25.67 4.67
CA PHE A 121 -8.89 -24.23 4.60
C PHE A 121 -9.40 -23.58 5.88
N LEU A 122 -8.47 -23.18 6.77
CA LEU A 122 -8.78 -22.76 8.15
C LEU A 122 -8.70 -21.25 8.34
N ASP A 123 -8.23 -20.50 7.35
CA ASP A 123 -7.98 -19.05 7.47
C ASP A 123 -8.81 -18.28 6.43
N PRO A 124 -10.07 -17.90 6.75
CA PRO A 124 -10.94 -17.19 5.85
C PRO A 124 -10.28 -15.92 5.29
N ILE A 125 -10.56 -15.60 4.03
CA ILE A 125 -10.15 -14.31 3.47
C ILE A 125 -11.09 -13.22 3.96
N VAL A 126 -10.63 -11.96 3.97
CA VAL A 126 -11.51 -10.81 4.20
C VAL A 126 -12.05 -10.35 2.84
N ALA A 127 -13.35 -10.08 2.75
CA ALA A 127 -13.99 -9.60 1.53
C ALA A 127 -14.92 -8.43 1.81
N VAL A 128 -15.13 -7.60 0.80
CA VAL A 128 -16.16 -6.56 0.74
C VAL A 128 -16.97 -6.76 -0.53
N HIS A 129 -18.23 -6.34 -0.53
CA HIS A 129 -19.09 -6.38 -1.73
C HIS A 129 -19.16 -4.98 -2.34
N GLU A 130 -18.69 -4.84 -3.57
CA GLU A 130 -18.69 -3.57 -4.28
C GLU A 130 -18.94 -3.79 -5.79
N GLY A 131 -19.83 -3.00 -6.38
CA GLY A 131 -20.09 -3.06 -7.82
C GLY A 131 -20.61 -4.40 -8.34
N GLY A 132 -21.26 -5.22 -7.52
CA GLY A 132 -21.73 -6.55 -7.88
C GLY A 132 -20.66 -7.66 -7.85
N GLN A 133 -19.50 -7.36 -7.27
CA GLN A 133 -18.38 -8.30 -7.10
C GLN A 133 -17.93 -8.37 -5.65
N TYR A 134 -17.28 -9.46 -5.28
CA TYR A 134 -16.62 -9.60 -4.00
C TYR A 134 -15.13 -9.31 -4.16
N LEU A 135 -14.65 -8.27 -3.49
CA LEU A 135 -13.25 -7.85 -3.55
C LEU A 135 -12.55 -8.26 -2.25
N THR A 136 -11.39 -8.91 -2.37
CA THR A 136 -10.58 -9.26 -1.19
C THR A 136 -9.43 -8.27 -1.00
N PRO A 137 -9.46 -7.42 0.05
CA PRO A 137 -8.34 -6.55 0.42
C PRO A 137 -7.25 -7.31 1.19
N ASN A 138 -7.56 -8.49 1.75
CA ASN A 138 -6.61 -9.36 2.45
C ASN A 138 -6.92 -10.82 2.18
N GLY A 139 -5.98 -11.50 1.52
CA GLY A 139 -6.09 -12.93 1.22
C GLY A 139 -5.81 -13.29 -0.23
N ASN A 140 -5.28 -12.35 -1.05
CA ASN A 140 -5.02 -12.61 -2.47
C ASN A 140 -4.18 -13.88 -2.71
N HIS A 141 -3.08 -14.09 -1.98
CA HIS A 141 -2.28 -15.32 -2.12
C HIS A 141 -3.09 -16.59 -1.81
N ARG A 142 -3.95 -16.54 -0.77
CA ARG A 142 -4.86 -17.65 -0.41
C ARG A 142 -5.89 -17.90 -1.50
N LEU A 143 -6.51 -16.82 -2.00
CA LEU A 143 -7.47 -16.90 -3.10
C LEU A 143 -6.84 -17.51 -4.35
N GLN A 144 -5.63 -17.07 -4.74
CA GLN A 144 -4.93 -17.63 -5.91
C GLN A 144 -4.54 -19.08 -5.71
N ALA A 145 -4.14 -19.47 -4.50
CA ALA A 145 -3.87 -20.88 -4.19
C ALA A 145 -5.12 -21.73 -4.36
N LEU A 146 -6.27 -21.29 -3.85
CA LEU A 146 -7.55 -21.99 -3.99
C LEU A 146 -8.02 -22.06 -5.46
N LYS A 147 -7.87 -20.95 -6.22
CA LYS A 147 -8.17 -20.93 -7.66
C LYS A 147 -7.31 -21.94 -8.42
N LYS A 148 -6.01 -22.00 -8.15
CA LYS A 148 -5.09 -22.98 -8.78
C LYS A 148 -5.36 -24.44 -8.37
N LEU A 149 -5.86 -24.67 -7.17
CA LEU A 149 -6.31 -25.98 -6.69
C LEU A 149 -7.68 -26.41 -7.25
N GLY A 150 -8.36 -25.54 -8.00
CA GLY A 150 -9.69 -25.82 -8.55
C GLY A 150 -10.80 -25.86 -7.50
N VAL A 151 -10.62 -25.18 -6.35
CA VAL A 151 -11.60 -25.19 -5.27
C VAL A 151 -12.82 -24.36 -5.67
N LYS A 152 -14.02 -24.93 -5.54
CA LYS A 152 -15.29 -24.30 -5.97
C LYS A 152 -15.71 -23.13 -5.08
N THR A 153 -15.32 -23.16 -3.80
CA THR A 153 -15.86 -22.23 -2.78
C THR A 153 -14.75 -21.79 -1.84
N VAL A 154 -14.72 -20.51 -1.50
CA VAL A 154 -13.82 -19.93 -0.49
C VAL A 154 -14.62 -19.42 0.70
N SER A 155 -14.13 -19.70 1.92
CA SER A 155 -14.68 -19.07 3.13
C SER A 155 -14.14 -17.64 3.27
N ALA A 156 -15.03 -16.69 3.53
CA ALA A 156 -14.69 -15.28 3.65
C ALA A 156 -15.39 -14.63 4.83
N LEU A 157 -14.69 -13.69 5.46
CA LEU A 157 -15.26 -12.73 6.38
C LEU A 157 -15.71 -11.51 5.56
N LEU A 158 -17.01 -11.37 5.37
CA LEU A 158 -17.60 -10.30 4.57
C LEU A 158 -17.93 -9.10 5.45
N VAL A 159 -17.32 -7.96 5.11
CA VAL A 159 -17.50 -6.68 5.81
C VAL A 159 -18.49 -5.83 5.01
N PRO A 160 -19.57 -5.31 5.63
CA PRO A 160 -20.59 -4.53 4.92
C PRO A 160 -20.07 -3.20 4.35
N ASP A 161 -19.14 -2.53 5.07
CA ASP A 161 -18.58 -1.24 4.65
C ASP A 161 -17.42 -1.44 3.66
N PRO A 162 -17.59 -1.15 2.35
CA PRO A 162 -16.53 -1.33 1.36
C PRO A 162 -15.35 -0.37 1.57
N THR A 163 -15.54 0.75 2.29
CA THR A 163 -14.45 1.71 2.56
C THR A 163 -13.37 1.13 3.47
N VAL A 164 -13.71 0.08 4.23
CA VAL A 164 -12.78 -0.67 5.08
C VAL A 164 -11.67 -1.35 4.26
N ALA A 165 -11.91 -1.65 2.98
CA ALA A 165 -10.91 -2.27 2.12
C ALA A 165 -9.58 -1.50 2.09
N PHE A 166 -9.62 -0.17 2.09
CA PHE A 166 -8.41 0.67 2.15
C PHE A 166 -7.72 0.61 3.53
N LYS A 167 -8.51 0.52 4.61
CA LYS A 167 -7.97 0.43 5.98
C LYS A 167 -7.34 -0.92 6.27
N ILE A 168 -7.90 -2.00 5.71
CA ILE A 168 -7.39 -3.36 5.88
C ILE A 168 -5.97 -3.48 5.31
N LEU A 169 -5.67 -2.78 4.24
CA LEU A 169 -4.33 -2.75 3.68
C LEU A 169 -3.30 -2.20 4.69
N ALA A 170 -3.67 -1.14 5.40
CA ALA A 170 -2.85 -0.57 6.47
C ALA A 170 -2.67 -1.52 7.67
N LEU A 171 -3.60 -2.46 7.88
CA LEU A 171 -3.49 -3.49 8.93
C LEU A 171 -2.64 -4.70 8.52
N ASN A 172 -2.30 -4.85 7.23
CA ASN A 172 -1.43 -5.92 6.73
C ASN A 172 0.05 -5.74 7.12
N THR A 173 0.30 -5.19 8.30
CA THR A 173 1.66 -4.94 8.83
C THR A 173 2.41 -6.20 9.25
N GLU A 174 1.76 -7.38 9.22
CA GLU A 174 2.34 -8.63 9.74
C GLU A 174 3.44 -9.25 8.86
N LYS A 175 3.60 -8.79 7.62
CA LYS A 175 4.72 -9.22 6.78
C LYS A 175 5.62 -8.01 6.53
N ALA A 176 6.89 -8.16 6.85
CA ALA A 176 7.92 -7.19 6.45
C ALA A 176 7.88 -7.05 4.92
N HIS A 177 7.06 -6.10 4.46
CA HIS A 177 7.10 -5.69 3.07
C HIS A 177 8.41 -4.98 2.83
N ASN A 178 9.15 -5.36 1.81
CA ASN A 178 10.28 -4.54 1.41
C ASN A 178 9.76 -3.16 0.94
N LEU A 179 10.62 -2.16 1.05
CA LEU A 179 10.27 -0.77 0.73
C LEU A 179 9.62 -0.61 -0.65
N ARG A 180 10.08 -1.38 -1.64
CA ARG A 180 9.58 -1.34 -3.01
C ARG A 180 8.13 -1.80 -3.09
N GLU A 181 7.81 -2.96 -2.52
CA GLU A 181 6.45 -3.52 -2.54
C GLU A 181 5.46 -2.57 -1.86
N LYS A 182 5.84 -2.06 -0.67
CA LYS A 182 5.02 -1.12 0.08
C LYS A 182 4.77 0.18 -0.70
N SER A 183 5.82 0.72 -1.33
CA SER A 183 5.69 1.94 -2.14
C SER A 183 4.81 1.73 -3.37
N LEU A 184 4.95 0.60 -4.07
CA LEU A 184 4.10 0.27 -5.22
C LEU A 184 2.64 0.07 -4.83
N GLU A 185 2.38 -0.58 -3.72
CA GLU A 185 1.03 -0.78 -3.20
C GLU A 185 0.38 0.56 -2.82
N THR A 186 1.13 1.43 -2.14
CA THR A 186 0.66 2.75 -1.73
C THR A 186 0.31 3.64 -2.93
N ILE A 187 1.16 3.70 -3.96
CA ILE A 187 0.86 4.53 -5.14
C ILE A 187 -0.32 3.97 -5.96
N ARG A 188 -0.47 2.65 -6.07
CA ARG A 188 -1.62 2.01 -6.72
C ARG A 188 -2.91 2.35 -5.98
N MET A 189 -2.91 2.29 -4.64
CA MET A 189 -4.05 2.68 -3.81
C MET A 189 -4.40 4.15 -4.01
N ALA A 190 -3.43 5.06 -3.99
CA ALA A 190 -3.66 6.48 -4.22
C ALA A 190 -4.26 6.76 -5.61
N ARG A 191 -3.80 6.04 -6.66
CA ARG A 191 -4.37 6.15 -8.02
C ARG A 191 -5.81 5.62 -8.10
N ALA A 192 -6.12 4.53 -7.38
CA ALA A 192 -7.48 4.03 -7.29
C ALA A 192 -8.41 5.05 -6.62
N LEU A 193 -7.98 5.63 -5.50
CA LEU A 193 -8.71 6.70 -4.81
C LEU A 193 -8.91 7.94 -5.68
N ALA A 194 -7.88 8.35 -6.43
CA ALA A 194 -7.98 9.47 -7.36
C ALA A 194 -9.03 9.25 -8.45
N LYS A 195 -9.17 8.01 -8.95
CA LYS A 195 -10.21 7.66 -9.93
C LYS A 195 -11.61 7.63 -9.33
N MET A 196 -11.73 7.17 -8.07
CA MET A 196 -13.03 6.99 -7.41
C MET A 196 -13.56 8.29 -6.79
N ARG A 197 -12.70 9.10 -6.18
CA ARG A 197 -13.04 10.27 -5.34
C ARG A 197 -12.06 11.43 -5.50
N GLY A 198 -11.45 11.59 -6.67
CA GLY A 198 -10.30 12.47 -6.85
C GLY A 198 -10.50 13.94 -6.48
N GLU A 199 -11.71 14.47 -6.66
CA GLU A 199 -12.01 15.88 -6.36
C GLU A 199 -12.55 16.07 -4.93
N ASP A 200 -13.15 15.04 -4.35
CA ASP A 200 -13.84 15.14 -3.06
C ASP A 200 -12.93 14.79 -1.87
N THR A 201 -11.72 14.29 -2.13
CA THR A 201 -10.87 13.73 -1.08
C THR A 201 -9.43 14.20 -1.24
N ARG A 202 -8.82 14.64 -0.11
CA ARG A 202 -7.43 15.10 -0.07
C ARG A 202 -6.49 13.95 0.25
N GLU A 203 -5.26 14.00 -0.25
CA GLU A 203 -4.22 13.00 0.06
C GLU A 203 -3.95 12.92 1.58
N SER A 204 -3.89 14.07 2.26
CA SER A 204 -3.65 14.16 3.70
C SER A 204 -4.69 13.41 4.55
N ALA A 205 -5.92 13.23 4.05
CA ALA A 205 -6.97 12.48 4.72
C ALA A 205 -6.66 10.98 4.85
N PHE A 206 -5.81 10.44 3.96
CA PHE A 206 -5.37 9.04 3.95
C PHE A 206 -3.96 8.84 4.54
N SER A 207 -3.50 9.79 5.34
CA SER A 207 -2.16 9.70 5.94
C SER A 207 -1.94 8.46 6.82
N PHE A 208 -3.01 7.88 7.35
CA PHE A 208 -2.95 6.62 8.11
C PHE A 208 -2.72 5.43 7.17
N GLU A 209 -3.47 5.35 6.09
CA GLU A 209 -3.43 4.26 5.11
C GLU A 209 -2.13 4.28 4.30
N PHE A 210 -1.63 5.46 3.98
CA PHE A 210 -0.38 5.63 3.23
C PHE A 210 0.87 5.56 4.12
N GLU A 211 0.73 5.69 5.44
CA GLU A 211 1.78 5.68 6.47
C GLU A 211 2.87 6.76 6.30
N GLN A 212 3.51 6.84 5.15
CA GLN A 212 4.57 7.79 4.86
C GLN A 212 4.39 8.40 3.46
N PRO A 213 4.53 9.73 3.32
CA PRO A 213 4.44 10.38 2.01
C PRO A 213 5.53 9.89 1.05
N ALA A 214 6.69 9.51 1.58
CA ALA A 214 7.81 8.95 0.81
C ALA A 214 7.43 7.69 0.01
N PHE A 215 6.48 6.88 0.48
CA PHE A 215 6.04 5.68 -0.25
C PHE A 215 5.32 6.04 -1.55
N LEU A 216 4.53 7.11 -1.56
CA LEU A 216 3.87 7.61 -2.77
C LEU A 216 4.90 8.06 -3.82
N THR A 217 5.88 8.84 -3.40
CA THR A 217 6.93 9.37 -4.28
C THR A 217 7.86 8.26 -4.78
N LEU A 218 8.30 7.35 -3.91
CA LEU A 218 9.11 6.19 -4.30
C LEU A 218 8.32 5.21 -5.16
N GLY A 219 7.02 5.00 -4.85
CA GLY A 219 6.16 4.14 -5.65
C GLY A 219 6.13 4.57 -7.11
N ARG A 220 6.01 5.87 -7.37
CA ARG A 220 6.10 6.41 -8.73
C ARG A 220 7.48 6.17 -9.36
N GLY A 221 8.55 6.30 -8.57
CA GLY A 221 9.92 5.97 -9.01
C GLY A 221 10.08 4.50 -9.39
N TYR A 222 9.54 3.59 -8.59
CA TYR A 222 9.59 2.14 -8.86
C TYR A 222 8.73 1.70 -10.05
N GLU A 223 7.60 2.38 -10.33
CA GLU A 223 6.82 2.11 -11.55
C GLU A 223 7.64 2.34 -12.82
N GLU A 224 8.47 3.39 -12.84
CA GLU A 224 9.29 3.74 -13.99
C GLU A 224 10.65 3.02 -14.00
N ARG A 225 11.24 2.81 -12.81
CA ARG A 225 12.53 2.14 -12.62
C ARG A 225 12.40 1.04 -11.56
N PRO A 226 12.04 -0.19 -11.94
CA PRO A 226 11.82 -1.30 -11.00
C PRO A 226 13.02 -1.64 -10.10
N ARG A 227 14.24 -1.32 -10.53
CA ARG A 227 15.50 -1.53 -9.80
C ARG A 227 16.01 -0.27 -9.10
N LEU A 228 15.15 0.71 -8.85
CA LEU A 228 15.51 1.91 -8.09
C LEU A 228 15.98 1.53 -6.69
N SER A 229 17.14 2.02 -6.27
CA SER A 229 17.63 1.86 -4.89
C SER A 229 16.94 2.84 -3.93
N GLY A 230 15.62 2.71 -3.77
CA GLY A 230 14.79 3.67 -3.03
C GLY A 230 15.18 3.84 -1.57
N GLY A 231 15.70 2.77 -0.93
CA GLY A 231 16.22 2.83 0.44
C GLY A 231 17.29 3.88 0.63
N ALA A 232 18.16 4.10 -0.37
CA ALA A 232 19.18 5.14 -0.32
C ALA A 232 18.58 6.55 -0.20
N TYR A 233 17.41 6.81 -0.78
CA TYR A 233 16.76 8.12 -0.82
C TYR A 233 15.76 8.35 0.31
N GLN A 234 15.41 7.32 1.06
CA GLN A 234 14.40 7.40 2.12
C GLN A 234 14.78 8.42 3.20
N SER A 235 16.06 8.52 3.55
CA SER A 235 16.55 9.48 4.55
C SER A 235 16.38 10.94 4.12
N ILE A 236 16.44 11.23 2.81
CA ILE A 236 16.15 12.55 2.24
C ILE A 236 14.63 12.79 2.29
N LEU A 237 13.87 11.87 1.71
CA LEU A 237 12.42 12.01 1.59
C LEU A 237 11.72 12.18 2.93
N ARG A 238 12.16 11.50 3.98
CA ARG A 238 11.61 11.69 5.34
C ARG A 238 11.71 13.11 5.86
N ARG A 239 12.58 13.96 5.29
CA ARG A 239 12.78 15.34 5.73
C ARG A 239 12.12 16.38 4.81
N VAL A 240 11.94 16.01 3.54
CA VAL A 240 11.46 16.96 2.52
C VAL A 240 10.06 16.65 2.02
N ASP A 241 9.60 15.39 2.19
CA ASP A 241 8.32 14.95 1.66
C ASP A 241 7.24 14.99 2.74
N ALA A 242 6.11 15.57 2.41
CA ALA A 242 4.94 15.67 3.28
C ALA A 242 3.70 15.23 2.52
N PHE A 243 2.66 14.84 3.27
CA PHE A 243 1.34 14.63 2.66
C PHE A 243 0.79 15.94 2.11
N LEU A 244 0.25 15.87 0.91
CA LEU A 244 -0.30 17.01 0.21
C LEU A 244 -1.73 17.28 0.70
N ASP A 245 -2.03 18.57 0.94
CA ASP A 245 -3.38 18.97 1.31
C ASP A 245 -4.18 19.45 0.08
N GLU A 246 -4.06 18.71 -1.00
CA GLU A 246 -4.69 18.92 -2.29
C GLU A 246 -5.65 17.78 -2.62
N PRO A 247 -6.63 18.00 -3.51
CA PRO A 247 -7.47 16.92 -4.04
C PRO A 247 -6.61 15.78 -4.59
N MET A 248 -7.04 14.54 -4.37
CA MET A 248 -6.26 13.36 -4.73
C MET A 248 -5.89 13.32 -6.22
N SER A 249 -6.75 13.83 -7.11
CA SER A 249 -6.50 13.95 -8.55
C SER A 249 -5.31 14.88 -8.87
N GLN A 250 -5.12 15.94 -8.09
CA GLN A 250 -4.00 16.88 -8.22
C GLN A 250 -2.75 16.33 -7.52
N ALA A 251 -2.94 15.78 -6.31
CA ALA A 251 -1.87 15.17 -5.54
C ALA A 251 -1.13 14.09 -6.35
N ILE A 252 -1.83 13.23 -7.10
CA ILE A 252 -1.21 12.22 -7.97
C ILE A 252 -0.32 12.84 -9.03
N LYS A 253 -0.72 13.95 -9.66
CA LYS A 253 0.12 14.65 -10.66
C LYS A 253 1.41 15.18 -10.03
N GLU A 254 1.28 15.72 -8.82
CA GLU A 254 2.43 16.18 -8.05
C GLU A 254 3.34 15.01 -7.63
N ARG A 255 2.78 13.87 -7.22
CA ARG A 255 3.55 12.64 -6.94
C ARG A 255 4.30 12.12 -8.17
N ASP A 256 3.68 12.18 -9.35
CA ASP A 256 4.32 11.84 -10.62
C ASP A 256 5.51 12.77 -10.89
N ARG A 257 5.38 14.06 -10.64
CA ARG A 257 6.45 15.05 -10.78
C ARG A 257 7.59 14.79 -9.79
N ARG A 258 7.27 14.56 -8.50
CA ARG A 258 8.24 14.26 -7.44
C ARG A 258 8.99 12.96 -7.72
N GLY A 259 8.30 11.92 -8.16
CA GLY A 259 8.90 10.65 -8.54
C GLY A 259 9.93 10.82 -9.66
N LYS A 260 9.61 11.58 -10.71
CA LYS A 260 10.57 11.92 -11.78
C LYS A 260 11.80 12.67 -11.26
N LYS A 261 11.61 13.54 -10.25
CA LYS A 261 12.73 14.26 -9.63
C LYS A 261 13.66 13.32 -8.86
N ILE A 262 13.11 12.31 -8.19
CA ILE A 262 13.91 11.23 -7.55
C ILE A 262 14.69 10.44 -8.59
N LEU A 263 14.11 10.15 -9.75
CA LEU A 263 14.84 9.47 -10.83
C LEU A 263 16.02 10.31 -11.36
N ARG A 264 15.85 11.63 -11.49
CA ARG A 264 16.98 12.53 -11.83
C ARG A 264 18.07 12.53 -10.76
N LEU A 265 17.68 12.46 -9.48
CA LEU A 265 18.64 12.30 -8.39
C LEU A 265 19.39 10.96 -8.52
N ASP A 266 18.66 9.88 -8.80
CA ASP A 266 19.24 8.54 -8.99
C ASP A 266 20.23 8.51 -10.17
N ASP A 267 19.95 9.21 -11.26
CA ASP A 267 20.85 9.35 -12.41
C ASP A 267 22.14 10.08 -12.02
N ALA A 268 22.05 11.21 -11.32
CA ALA A 268 23.21 11.96 -10.87
C ALA A 268 24.08 11.16 -9.88
N VAL A 269 23.43 10.46 -8.94
CA VAL A 269 24.12 9.58 -7.98
C VAL A 269 24.77 8.39 -8.68
N SER A 270 24.07 7.75 -9.63
CA SER A 270 24.62 6.62 -10.40
C SER A 270 25.84 7.03 -11.21
N ALA A 271 25.81 8.19 -11.86
CA ALA A 271 26.98 8.74 -12.57
C ALA A 271 28.19 8.95 -11.64
N ALA A 272 27.97 9.41 -10.40
CA ALA A 272 29.02 9.52 -9.40
C ALA A 272 29.55 8.15 -8.96
N VAL A 273 28.66 7.17 -8.77
CA VAL A 273 29.04 5.78 -8.43
C VAL A 273 29.85 5.14 -9.54
N ASP A 274 29.49 5.35 -10.80
CA ASP A 274 30.24 4.79 -11.95
C ASP A 274 31.66 5.36 -12.04
N LYS A 275 31.83 6.66 -11.74
CA LYS A 275 33.16 7.27 -11.64
C LYS A 275 33.99 6.66 -10.48
N LEU A 276 33.36 6.35 -9.32
CA LEU A 276 34.03 5.67 -8.21
C LEU A 276 34.44 4.25 -8.59
N LYS A 277 33.58 3.51 -9.29
CA LYS A 277 33.92 2.18 -9.81
C LYS A 277 35.08 2.21 -10.82
N ALA A 278 35.06 3.18 -11.71
CA ALA A 278 36.17 3.39 -12.67
C ALA A 278 37.53 3.67 -12.00
N LYS A 279 37.49 4.25 -10.80
CA LYS A 279 38.66 4.45 -9.92
C LYS A 279 39.08 3.19 -9.15
N GLY A 280 38.39 2.06 -9.32
CA GLY A 280 38.70 0.78 -8.67
C GLY A 280 38.01 0.57 -7.32
N LEU A 281 37.09 1.47 -6.92
CA LEU A 281 36.32 1.28 -5.69
C LEU A 281 35.16 0.32 -5.94
N THR A 282 35.15 -0.83 -5.25
CA THR A 282 34.09 -1.84 -5.37
C THR A 282 33.40 -2.03 -4.03
N SER A 283 32.11 -1.72 -3.95
CA SER A 283 31.29 -1.95 -2.77
C SER A 283 29.81 -1.88 -3.11
N PRO A 284 28.95 -2.74 -2.57
CA PRO A 284 27.50 -2.60 -2.71
C PRO A 284 26.97 -1.31 -2.07
N TYR A 285 27.72 -0.70 -1.15
CA TYR A 285 27.35 0.50 -0.44
C TYR A 285 27.74 1.82 -1.11
N LEU A 286 28.28 1.81 -2.34
CA LEU A 286 28.70 3.04 -3.03
C LEU A 286 27.54 4.03 -3.21
N LYS A 287 26.36 3.55 -3.59
CA LYS A 287 25.18 4.42 -3.79
C LYS A 287 24.72 5.07 -2.47
N PRO A 288 24.46 4.33 -1.38
CA PRO A 288 24.20 4.91 -0.06
C PRO A 288 25.31 5.86 0.42
N PHE A 289 26.56 5.54 0.16
CA PHE A 289 27.70 6.38 0.50
C PHE A 289 27.65 7.73 -0.19
N VAL A 290 27.44 7.78 -1.52
CA VAL A 290 27.33 9.02 -2.28
C VAL A 290 26.14 9.84 -1.76
N VAL A 291 24.97 9.20 -1.61
CA VAL A 291 23.77 9.87 -1.10
C VAL A 291 24.01 10.47 0.28
N ALA A 292 24.66 9.75 1.19
CA ALA A 292 24.98 10.25 2.53
C ALA A 292 25.89 11.49 2.51
N ARG A 293 26.79 11.57 1.54
CA ARG A 293 27.75 12.72 1.40
C ARG A 293 27.10 13.95 0.76
N VAL A 294 26.17 13.77 -0.16
CA VAL A 294 25.47 14.90 -0.82
C VAL A 294 24.26 15.38 -0.05
N ASN A 295 23.75 14.60 0.89
CA ASN A 295 22.58 14.92 1.71
C ASN A 295 22.96 15.89 2.85
N PHE A 296 22.98 17.18 2.55
CA PHE A 296 23.26 18.21 3.55
C PHE A 296 22.18 18.33 4.63
N THR A 297 20.97 17.83 4.38
CA THR A 297 19.87 17.93 5.36
C THR A 297 20.16 17.16 6.64
N ARG A 298 21.04 16.16 6.60
CA ARG A 298 21.45 15.35 7.78
C ARG A 298 22.05 16.19 8.89
N PHE A 299 22.73 17.27 8.55
CA PHE A 299 23.46 18.14 9.48
C PHE A 299 22.70 19.40 9.83
N SER A 300 21.57 19.63 9.18
CA SER A 300 20.74 20.82 9.41
C SER A 300 19.82 20.65 10.61
N LYS A 301 19.72 21.70 11.42
CA LYS A 301 18.76 21.81 12.54
C LYS A 301 17.37 22.26 12.08
N ALA A 302 17.19 22.59 10.80
CA ALA A 302 15.90 22.99 10.26
C ALA A 302 14.85 21.89 10.42
N THR A 303 13.63 22.26 10.77
CA THR A 303 12.51 21.34 11.01
C THR A 303 11.73 21.02 9.75
N SER A 304 11.83 21.85 8.72
CA SER A 304 11.19 21.67 7.42
C SER A 304 12.13 22.08 6.29
N PHE A 305 11.93 21.47 5.13
CA PHE A 305 12.67 21.75 3.92
C PHE A 305 11.70 21.80 2.75
N ASP A 306 11.89 22.74 1.83
CA ASP A 306 11.20 22.71 0.55
C ASP A 306 11.68 21.53 -0.27
N PHE A 307 10.74 20.80 -0.88
CA PHE A 307 11.04 19.59 -1.64
C PHE A 307 11.90 19.89 -2.86
N ASP A 308 11.50 20.88 -3.65
CA ASP A 308 12.13 21.18 -4.93
C ASP A 308 13.51 21.81 -4.76
N GLU A 309 13.60 22.83 -3.93
CA GLU A 309 14.86 23.50 -3.66
C GLU A 309 15.91 22.54 -3.09
N THR A 310 15.50 21.68 -2.17
CA THR A 310 16.40 20.72 -1.52
C THR A 310 16.87 19.64 -2.49
N LEU A 311 15.97 19.06 -3.27
CA LEU A 311 16.34 18.05 -4.25
C LEU A 311 17.24 18.62 -5.34
N ASP A 312 16.98 19.84 -5.82
CA ASP A 312 17.82 20.51 -6.83
C ASP A 312 19.25 20.73 -6.32
N LYS A 313 19.41 21.17 -5.07
CA LYS A 313 20.71 21.30 -4.43
C LYS A 313 21.44 19.97 -4.29
N ILE A 314 20.72 18.90 -3.90
CA ILE A 314 21.31 17.57 -3.75
C ILE A 314 21.71 17.00 -5.12
N ILE A 315 20.87 17.14 -6.15
CA ILE A 315 21.17 16.73 -7.54
C ILE A 315 22.42 17.45 -8.05
N ALA A 316 22.50 18.78 -7.87
CA ALA A 316 23.67 19.56 -8.26
C ALA A 316 24.94 19.13 -7.52
N SER A 317 24.82 18.80 -6.23
CA SER A 317 25.93 18.29 -5.42
C SER A 317 26.38 16.90 -5.90
N ALA A 318 25.44 16.01 -6.25
CA ALA A 318 25.76 14.68 -6.79
C ALA A 318 26.44 14.76 -8.16
N ALA A 319 25.99 15.65 -9.03
CA ALA A 319 26.61 15.88 -10.34
C ALA A 319 28.07 16.38 -10.25
N LYS A 320 28.37 17.18 -9.20
CA LYS A 320 29.70 17.73 -8.91
C LYS A 320 30.48 16.89 -7.89
N PHE A 321 30.07 15.65 -7.65
CA PHE A 321 30.69 14.80 -6.63
C PHE A 321 32.18 14.57 -6.90
N ASN A 322 33.02 14.97 -5.94
CA ASN A 322 34.47 14.83 -6.08
C ASN A 322 34.91 13.42 -5.70
N VAL A 323 35.15 12.58 -6.73
CA VAL A 323 35.58 11.19 -6.58
C VAL A 323 37.05 11.08 -6.13
N ASP A 324 37.88 12.10 -6.37
CA ASP A 324 39.32 12.02 -6.10
C ASP A 324 39.65 12.01 -4.61
N ARG A 325 38.78 12.58 -3.82
CA ARG A 325 38.89 12.64 -2.34
C ARG A 325 38.39 11.38 -1.64
N VAL A 326 37.82 10.41 -2.37
CA VAL A 326 37.24 9.21 -1.77
C VAL A 326 38.27 8.09 -1.71
N LYS A 327 38.48 7.51 -0.53
CA LYS A 327 39.32 6.35 -0.27
C LYS A 327 38.48 5.12 0.01
N GLN A 328 39.03 3.92 -0.20
CA GLN A 328 38.34 2.64 0.08
C GLN A 328 37.88 2.55 1.55
N GLU A 329 38.68 3.06 2.49
CA GLU A 329 38.35 3.09 3.92
C GLU A 329 37.11 3.93 4.26
N ASP A 330 36.88 5.01 3.49
CA ASP A 330 35.70 5.87 3.66
C ASP A 330 34.40 5.14 3.34
N VAL A 331 34.46 4.32 2.29
CA VAL A 331 33.31 3.50 1.85
C VAL A 331 33.05 2.37 2.85
N ALA A 332 34.10 1.70 3.34
CA ALA A 332 33.98 0.63 4.34
C ALA A 332 33.33 1.11 5.65
N LYS A 333 33.66 2.33 6.11
CA LYS A 333 33.06 2.93 7.31
C LYS A 333 31.58 3.30 7.17
N SER A 334 31.08 3.37 5.96
CA SER A 334 29.68 3.73 5.69
C SER A 334 28.73 2.54 5.63
N GLY A 335 29.24 1.31 5.73
CA GLY A 335 28.50 0.05 5.55
C GLY A 335 27.70 -0.42 6.76
N GLY A 336 27.17 0.46 7.60
CA GLY A 336 26.45 0.12 8.83
C GLY A 336 24.92 0.26 8.82
N GLY A 337 24.27 0.40 7.66
CA GLY A 337 22.80 0.40 7.57
C GLY A 337 22.25 -0.93 7.06
N PRO A 338 21.02 -1.33 7.42
CA PRO A 338 20.41 -2.54 6.89
C PRO A 338 20.36 -2.42 5.35
N VAL A 339 20.92 -3.42 4.68
CA VAL A 339 20.74 -3.65 3.26
C VAL A 339 19.38 -4.30 3.13
N ASP A 340 18.42 -3.63 2.48
CA ASP A 340 17.22 -4.32 2.03
C ASP A 340 17.68 -5.37 1.02
N GLU A 341 17.73 -6.64 1.45
CA GLU A 341 18.01 -7.78 0.57
C GLU A 341 16.91 -7.85 -0.50
N GLU A 342 17.33 -7.86 -1.75
CA GLU A 342 16.49 -8.02 -2.94
C GLU A 342 15.82 -9.40 -3.01
#